data_893144f6c16cb1f06803e7ab42a63278
#
_entry.id   893144f6c16cb1f06803e7ab42a63278
#
_cell.length_a   1.000
_cell.length_b   1.000
_cell.length_c   1.000
_cell.angle_alpha   90.00
_cell.angle_beta   90.00
_cell.angle_gamma   90.00
#
_symmetry.space_group_name_H-M   'P 1'
#
loop_
_entity.id
_entity.type
_entity.pdbx_description
1 polymer ?
#
loop_
_entity_poly.entity_id
_entity_poly.type
_entity_poly.pdbx_seq_one_letter_code
_entity_poly.pdbx_strand_id
1 'polypeptide(L)'
;MAEPRLTDKALPALSPAEPLPREPPLPAPARRRELWARVALVAADMIAVTSSKLIVAAASGARFTIWAVMLLPLFALLAKAGGLYDRDQFVLHKTTLDEAPALLAVAALFTLVIEGVQALEFTGRSHPLLLWGLLSVTLLVARAVARFLTVRATAGERVLVIGDAAALGLIKRKFSEDPALNAVVVGRIAAQDSTPEGFDRPLGTVDELADVLEAERIERVIVAPRREGDDVVDIVRMATASGVRVTVLPRLLEVIGTSVVFDDLGGRMLVGVRGFGLSPSSRLLKRVFDLVVTIALLVILSPLLLVIVVAIKLGSPGPVLFRQTRVGRDGKEFEVLKFRTMEIDADARKHELVEHNEAAPLFKIADDPRTTRVGRLLRRRSLDELPQLFNVLLGDMSLVGPRPLIPEEDRLFTGWQRRRYLVAPGATGPWQILGSSRVPVSDMVTIDYLYCANWSLWLDAKILVRTVPYVLSRRSGEHRTGRWPASR
;
A
#
# COMPACT_ATOMS: atom_id res chain seq x y z
N MET A 1 56.71 -44.24 3.52
CA MET A 1 55.62 -43.32 3.65
C MET A 1 54.34 -44.14 3.80
N ALA A 2 53.82 -44.19 5.04
CA ALA A 2 52.68 -45.05 5.40
C ALA A 2 51.42 -44.13 5.35
N GLU A 3 50.39 -44.54 4.59
CA GLU A 3 49.05 -43.92 4.60
C GLU A 3 48.39 -44.13 5.96
N PRO A 4 47.72 -43.08 6.52
CA PRO A 4 46.96 -43.27 7.73
C PRO A 4 45.62 -43.93 7.40
N ARG A 5 45.37 -45.11 7.96
CA ARG A 5 44.08 -45.79 7.93
C ARG A 5 43.05 -44.94 8.69
N LEU A 6 42.00 -44.51 8.01
CA LEU A 6 40.76 -43.95 8.58
C LEU A 6 40.12 -45.06 9.44
N THR A 7 40.18 -44.91 10.75
CA THR A 7 39.47 -45.75 11.70
C THR A 7 37.96 -45.43 11.56
N ASP A 8 37.22 -46.51 11.23
CA ASP A 8 35.75 -46.57 11.19
C ASP A 8 35.21 -46.27 12.61
N LYS A 9 34.99 -44.98 12.93
CA LYS A 9 34.19 -44.60 14.08
C LYS A 9 32.73 -44.75 13.68
N ALA A 10 32.12 -45.86 14.14
CA ALA A 10 30.69 -46.07 14.07
C ALA A 10 29.98 -44.80 14.57
N LEU A 11 29.17 -44.17 13.69
CA LEU A 11 28.27 -43.08 14.06
C LEU A 11 27.39 -43.57 15.23
N PRO A 12 27.25 -42.78 16.31
CA PRO A 12 26.34 -43.17 17.39
C PRO A 12 24.93 -43.31 16.80
N ALA A 13 24.27 -44.42 17.17
CA ALA A 13 22.90 -44.70 16.77
C ALA A 13 22.04 -43.45 17.08
N LEU A 14 21.38 -42.88 16.03
CA LEU A 14 20.44 -41.79 16.20
C LEU A 14 19.39 -42.23 17.21
N SER A 15 19.35 -41.54 18.34
CA SER A 15 18.25 -41.67 19.31
C SER A 15 16.94 -41.47 18.54
N PRO A 16 15.85 -42.18 18.91
CA PRO A 16 14.57 -41.99 18.24
C PRO A 16 14.25 -40.51 18.24
N ALA A 17 13.96 -39.96 17.03
CA ALA A 17 13.77 -38.56 16.83
C ALA A 17 12.73 -38.04 17.85
N GLU A 18 13.15 -37.15 18.74
CA GLU A 18 12.21 -36.42 19.58
C GLU A 18 11.15 -35.81 18.67
N PRO A 19 9.85 -35.96 19.01
CA PRO A 19 8.80 -35.37 18.22
C PRO A 19 9.08 -33.85 18.11
N LEU A 20 9.12 -33.33 16.87
CA LEU A 20 9.34 -31.92 16.61
C LEU A 20 8.44 -31.11 17.54
N PRO A 21 8.94 -30.10 18.26
CA PRO A 21 8.14 -29.29 19.15
C PRO A 21 7.04 -28.62 18.30
N ARG A 22 5.79 -28.98 18.59
CA ARG A 22 4.64 -28.35 17.94
C ARG A 22 4.59 -26.91 18.42
N GLU A 23 4.53 -25.97 17.49
CA GLU A 23 4.28 -24.57 17.84
C GLU A 23 3.01 -24.47 18.70
N PRO A 24 3.06 -23.76 19.83
CA PRO A 24 1.90 -23.61 20.68
C PRO A 24 0.79 -22.89 19.90
N PRO A 25 -0.48 -23.27 20.12
CA PRO A 25 -1.58 -22.65 19.42
C PRO A 25 -1.71 -21.17 19.82
N LEU A 26 -2.10 -20.32 18.86
CA LEU A 26 -2.43 -18.92 19.12
C LEU A 26 -3.37 -18.76 20.32
N PRO A 27 -3.27 -17.64 21.07
CA PRO A 27 -4.22 -17.32 22.13
C PRO A 27 -5.66 -17.44 21.67
N ALA A 28 -6.54 -17.95 22.53
CA ALA A 28 -7.94 -18.26 22.19
C ALA A 28 -8.71 -17.09 21.53
N PRO A 29 -8.55 -15.81 21.96
CA PRO A 29 -9.18 -14.67 21.30
C PRO A 29 -8.71 -14.47 19.86
N ALA A 30 -7.39 -14.57 19.63
CA ALA A 30 -6.79 -14.44 18.29
C ALA A 30 -7.29 -15.54 17.34
N ARG A 31 -7.33 -16.79 17.83
CA ARG A 31 -7.82 -17.94 17.05
C ARG A 31 -9.30 -17.80 16.67
N ARG A 32 -10.15 -17.32 17.60
CA ARG A 32 -11.57 -17.08 17.31
C ARG A 32 -11.73 -15.98 16.26
N ARG A 33 -11.01 -14.87 16.39
CA ARG A 33 -11.06 -13.76 15.43
C ARG A 33 -10.64 -14.21 14.03
N GLU A 34 -9.59 -15.02 13.92
CA GLU A 34 -9.16 -15.58 12.63
C GLU A 34 -10.20 -16.51 12.01
N LEU A 35 -10.77 -17.39 12.83
CA LEU A 35 -11.80 -18.30 12.34
C LEU A 35 -12.98 -17.50 11.78
N TRP A 36 -13.47 -16.50 12.53
CA TRP A 36 -14.56 -15.65 12.07
C TRP A 36 -14.19 -14.89 10.78
N ALA A 37 -12.98 -14.33 10.69
CA ALA A 37 -12.51 -13.66 9.48
C ALA A 37 -12.47 -14.60 8.28
N ARG A 38 -11.94 -15.81 8.44
CA ARG A 38 -11.92 -16.83 7.38
C ARG A 38 -13.31 -17.26 6.95
N VAL A 39 -14.19 -17.53 7.92
CA VAL A 39 -15.59 -17.91 7.62
C VAL A 39 -16.31 -16.78 6.88
N ALA A 40 -16.11 -15.52 7.30
CA ALA A 40 -16.69 -14.37 6.63
C ALA A 40 -16.21 -14.23 5.17
N LEU A 41 -14.91 -14.45 4.92
CA LEU A 41 -14.35 -14.42 3.56
C LEU A 41 -14.89 -15.55 2.68
N VAL A 42 -14.96 -16.78 3.22
CA VAL A 42 -15.54 -17.92 2.49
C VAL A 42 -17.01 -17.67 2.18
N ALA A 43 -17.78 -17.18 3.15
CA ALA A 43 -19.20 -16.85 2.94
C ALA A 43 -19.37 -15.74 1.88
N ALA A 44 -18.51 -14.70 1.92
CA ALA A 44 -18.51 -13.64 0.92
C ALA A 44 -18.24 -14.19 -0.50
N ASP A 45 -17.28 -15.08 -0.63
CA ASP A 45 -16.96 -15.72 -1.91
C ASP A 45 -18.13 -16.57 -2.42
N MET A 46 -18.77 -17.35 -1.54
CA MET A 46 -19.94 -18.16 -1.92
C MET A 46 -21.11 -17.29 -2.38
N ILE A 47 -21.36 -16.19 -1.69
CA ILE A 47 -22.38 -15.19 -2.08
C ILE A 47 -22.01 -14.57 -3.43
N ALA A 48 -20.76 -14.18 -3.64
CA ALA A 48 -20.31 -13.58 -4.88
C ALA A 48 -20.46 -14.53 -6.08
N VAL A 49 -20.04 -15.77 -5.94
CA VAL A 49 -20.17 -16.80 -7.00
C VAL A 49 -21.64 -17.06 -7.31
N THR A 50 -22.47 -17.26 -6.29
CA THR A 50 -23.88 -17.57 -6.46
C THR A 50 -24.64 -16.40 -7.10
N SER A 51 -24.44 -15.18 -6.62
CA SER A 51 -25.09 -13.98 -7.16
C SER A 51 -24.68 -13.69 -8.60
N SER A 52 -23.38 -13.83 -8.92
CA SER A 52 -22.89 -13.64 -10.28
C SER A 52 -23.51 -14.62 -11.26
N LYS A 53 -23.62 -15.90 -10.88
CA LYS A 53 -24.26 -16.92 -11.70
C LYS A 53 -25.77 -16.64 -11.88
N LEU A 54 -26.45 -16.23 -10.83
CA LEU A 54 -27.87 -15.88 -10.89
C LEU A 54 -28.11 -14.70 -11.85
N ILE A 55 -27.32 -13.65 -11.74
CA ILE A 55 -27.43 -12.46 -12.59
C ILE A 55 -27.16 -12.82 -14.06
N VAL A 56 -26.12 -13.60 -14.33
CA VAL A 56 -25.82 -14.04 -15.71
C VAL A 56 -26.92 -14.93 -16.26
N ALA A 57 -27.44 -15.88 -15.48
CA ALA A 57 -28.55 -16.73 -15.88
C ALA A 57 -29.83 -15.91 -16.19
N ALA A 58 -30.16 -14.94 -15.34
CA ALA A 58 -31.30 -14.05 -15.57
C ALA A 58 -31.12 -13.18 -16.84
N ALA A 59 -29.92 -12.66 -17.09
CA ALA A 59 -29.62 -11.83 -18.25
C ALA A 59 -29.58 -12.60 -19.57
N SER A 60 -29.16 -13.87 -19.55
CA SER A 60 -29.01 -14.72 -20.74
C SER A 60 -30.23 -15.60 -21.02
N GLY A 61 -31.23 -15.63 -20.11
CA GLY A 61 -32.36 -16.57 -20.22
C GLY A 61 -31.97 -18.03 -19.97
N ALA A 62 -30.74 -18.29 -19.50
CA ALA A 62 -30.25 -19.61 -19.20
C ALA A 62 -30.87 -20.17 -17.92
N ARG A 63 -31.08 -21.48 -17.87
CA ARG A 63 -31.54 -22.13 -16.63
C ARG A 63 -30.42 -22.18 -15.61
N PHE A 64 -30.74 -21.83 -14.35
CA PHE A 64 -29.81 -22.02 -13.24
C PHE A 64 -29.64 -23.53 -13.00
N THR A 65 -28.44 -24.03 -13.25
CA THR A 65 -28.15 -25.46 -13.11
C THR A 65 -27.61 -25.78 -11.72
N ILE A 66 -28.00 -26.95 -11.19
CA ILE A 66 -27.54 -27.42 -9.86
C ILE A 66 -26.01 -27.54 -9.78
N TRP A 67 -25.35 -27.75 -10.92
CA TRP A 67 -23.88 -27.79 -11.04
C TRP A 67 -23.21 -26.49 -10.57
N ALA A 68 -23.89 -25.35 -10.71
CA ALA A 68 -23.37 -24.08 -10.21
C ALA A 68 -23.18 -24.10 -8.69
N VAL A 69 -24.06 -24.79 -7.97
CA VAL A 69 -23.97 -24.97 -6.51
C VAL A 69 -22.92 -26.02 -6.15
N MET A 70 -22.86 -27.12 -6.93
CA MET A 70 -21.88 -28.19 -6.69
C MET A 70 -20.44 -27.75 -6.95
N LEU A 71 -20.21 -26.70 -7.74
CA LEU A 71 -18.88 -26.14 -8.00
C LEU A 71 -18.43 -25.10 -6.94
N LEU A 72 -19.30 -24.70 -6.00
CA LEU A 72 -18.90 -23.77 -4.92
C LEU A 72 -17.70 -24.28 -4.09
N PRO A 73 -17.67 -25.57 -3.67
CA PRO A 73 -16.48 -26.09 -2.97
C PRO A 73 -15.20 -26.00 -3.79
N LEU A 74 -15.30 -26.16 -5.11
CA LEU A 74 -14.16 -26.04 -6.02
C LEU A 74 -13.62 -24.60 -6.03
N PHE A 75 -14.51 -23.58 -6.05
CA PHE A 75 -14.05 -22.19 -5.92
C PHE A 75 -13.30 -21.98 -4.60
N ALA A 76 -13.84 -22.44 -3.48
CA ALA A 76 -13.19 -22.34 -2.18
C ALA A 76 -11.84 -23.06 -2.16
N LEU A 77 -11.71 -24.20 -2.82
CA LEU A 77 -10.45 -24.94 -2.95
C LEU A 77 -9.43 -24.18 -3.78
N LEU A 78 -9.83 -23.63 -4.91
CA LEU A 78 -8.95 -22.81 -5.77
C LEU A 78 -8.48 -21.54 -5.03
N ALA A 79 -9.39 -20.86 -4.34
CA ALA A 79 -9.07 -19.69 -3.53
C ALA A 79 -8.10 -20.04 -2.38
N LYS A 80 -8.28 -21.21 -1.75
CA LYS A 80 -7.36 -21.70 -0.71
C LYS A 80 -5.99 -22.07 -1.29
N ALA A 81 -5.95 -22.74 -2.42
CA ALA A 81 -4.70 -23.07 -3.11
C ALA A 81 -3.93 -21.81 -3.53
N GLY A 82 -4.64 -20.73 -3.88
CA GLY A 82 -4.08 -19.40 -4.13
C GLY A 82 -3.69 -18.64 -2.84
N GLY A 83 -3.78 -19.23 -1.66
CA GLY A 83 -3.42 -18.60 -0.39
C GLY A 83 -4.35 -17.48 0.08
N LEU A 84 -5.52 -17.31 -0.57
CA LEU A 84 -6.45 -16.18 -0.35
C LEU A 84 -7.16 -16.19 1.01
N TYR A 85 -7.11 -17.29 1.75
CA TYR A 85 -7.68 -17.40 3.11
C TYR A 85 -6.63 -17.39 4.21
N ASP A 86 -5.34 -17.58 3.88
CA ASP A 86 -4.27 -17.72 4.86
C ASP A 86 -3.40 -16.46 4.96
N ARG A 87 -3.45 -15.58 3.97
CA ARG A 87 -2.63 -14.36 3.90
C ARG A 87 -2.89 -13.40 5.07
N ASP A 88 -4.15 -13.23 5.47
CA ASP A 88 -4.57 -12.24 6.47
C ASP A 88 -3.97 -12.47 7.85
N GLN A 89 -3.47 -13.67 8.14
CA GLN A 89 -2.81 -13.97 9.42
C GLN A 89 -1.40 -13.37 9.53
N PHE A 90 -0.72 -13.17 8.40
CA PHE A 90 0.66 -12.68 8.38
C PHE A 90 0.76 -11.16 8.16
N VAL A 91 -0.32 -10.50 7.71
CA VAL A 91 -0.32 -9.09 7.33
C VAL A 91 -1.10 -8.27 8.34
N LEU A 92 -0.53 -7.12 8.76
CA LEU A 92 -1.21 -6.16 9.62
C LEU A 92 -2.29 -5.38 8.86
N HIS A 93 -1.93 -4.84 7.69
CA HIS A 93 -2.86 -4.06 6.87
C HIS A 93 -3.57 -4.97 5.86
N LYS A 94 -4.82 -5.32 6.13
CA LYS A 94 -5.63 -6.28 5.37
C LYS A 94 -6.49 -5.54 4.35
N THR A 95 -6.06 -5.47 3.09
CA THR A 95 -6.87 -4.86 2.03
C THR A 95 -7.26 -5.85 0.94
N THR A 96 -8.51 -5.75 0.47
CA THR A 96 -9.00 -6.56 -0.65
C THR A 96 -8.27 -6.20 -1.96
N LEU A 97 -7.83 -4.94 -2.09
CA LEU A 97 -7.07 -4.50 -3.26
C LEU A 97 -5.71 -5.21 -3.39
N ASP A 98 -5.10 -5.65 -2.28
CA ASP A 98 -3.84 -6.38 -2.34
C ASP A 98 -3.99 -7.81 -2.84
N GLU A 99 -5.20 -8.37 -2.75
CA GLU A 99 -5.54 -9.69 -3.25
C GLU A 99 -6.16 -9.68 -4.66
N ALA A 100 -6.53 -8.51 -5.17
CA ALA A 100 -7.29 -8.41 -6.40
C ALA A 100 -6.65 -9.15 -7.59
N PRO A 101 -5.33 -9.12 -7.84
CA PRO A 101 -4.74 -9.91 -8.93
C PRO A 101 -4.98 -11.42 -8.78
N ALA A 102 -4.83 -11.95 -7.57
CA ALA A 102 -5.07 -13.36 -7.32
C ALA A 102 -6.57 -13.72 -7.42
N LEU A 103 -7.46 -12.83 -6.94
CA LEU A 103 -8.90 -13.00 -7.08
C LEU A 103 -9.34 -13.00 -8.55
N LEU A 104 -8.81 -12.09 -9.36
CA LEU A 104 -9.07 -12.04 -10.80
C LEU A 104 -8.60 -13.30 -11.51
N ALA A 105 -7.44 -13.84 -11.14
CA ALA A 105 -6.90 -15.08 -11.68
C ALA A 105 -7.76 -16.29 -11.28
N VAL A 106 -8.16 -16.40 -10.01
CA VAL A 106 -9.04 -17.48 -9.53
C VAL A 106 -10.43 -17.38 -10.18
N ALA A 107 -10.98 -16.17 -10.32
CA ALA A 107 -12.24 -15.95 -11.02
C ALA A 107 -12.16 -16.37 -12.51
N ALA A 108 -11.03 -16.07 -13.18
CA ALA A 108 -10.82 -16.50 -14.57
C ALA A 108 -10.74 -18.03 -14.68
N LEU A 109 -9.94 -18.66 -13.83
CA LEU A 109 -9.81 -20.12 -13.81
C LEU A 109 -11.15 -20.80 -13.52
N PHE A 110 -11.89 -20.30 -12.53
CA PHE A 110 -13.21 -20.84 -12.18
C PHE A 110 -14.22 -20.65 -13.31
N THR A 111 -14.20 -19.50 -14.00
CA THR A 111 -15.04 -19.25 -15.17
C THR A 111 -14.72 -20.24 -16.27
N LEU A 112 -13.46 -20.51 -16.57
CA LEU A 112 -13.05 -21.51 -17.57
C LEU A 112 -13.56 -22.91 -17.22
N VAL A 113 -13.50 -23.30 -15.94
CA VAL A 113 -14.03 -24.60 -15.48
C VAL A 113 -15.53 -24.68 -15.70
N ILE A 114 -16.28 -23.62 -15.31
CA ILE A 114 -17.74 -23.58 -15.52
C ILE A 114 -18.08 -23.69 -17.01
N GLU A 115 -17.42 -22.92 -17.85
CA GLU A 115 -17.67 -22.95 -19.29
C GLU A 115 -17.34 -24.32 -19.89
N GLY A 116 -16.27 -24.96 -19.43
CA GLY A 116 -15.91 -26.33 -19.84
C GLY A 116 -16.98 -27.34 -19.48
N VAL A 117 -17.55 -27.26 -18.28
CA VAL A 117 -18.67 -28.13 -17.86
C VAL A 117 -19.94 -27.86 -18.68
N GLN A 118 -20.26 -26.59 -18.96
CA GLN A 118 -21.44 -26.23 -19.76
C GLN A 118 -21.29 -26.65 -21.24
N ALA A 119 -20.07 -26.57 -21.77
CA ALA A 119 -19.80 -27.05 -23.13
C ALA A 119 -20.03 -28.57 -23.30
N LEU A 120 -19.76 -29.37 -22.26
CA LEU A 120 -20.01 -30.80 -22.23
C LEU A 120 -21.52 -31.14 -22.20
N GLU A 121 -22.34 -30.23 -21.62
CA GLU A 121 -23.79 -30.43 -21.48
C GLU A 121 -24.58 -29.91 -22.70
N PHE A 122 -23.96 -29.25 -23.69
CA PHE A 122 -24.61 -28.56 -24.80
C PHE A 122 -25.72 -27.59 -24.39
N THR A 123 -25.65 -27.05 -23.19
CA THR A 123 -26.68 -26.21 -22.58
C THR A 123 -26.43 -24.71 -22.78
N GLY A 124 -26.76 -24.22 -23.98
CA GLY A 124 -27.06 -22.80 -24.14
C GLY A 124 -25.87 -21.86 -24.45
N ARG A 125 -26.19 -20.57 -24.58
CA ARG A 125 -25.24 -19.48 -24.87
C ARG A 125 -24.35 -19.22 -23.66
N SER A 126 -23.05 -19.38 -23.82
CA SER A 126 -22.06 -19.03 -22.82
C SER A 126 -21.64 -17.55 -22.92
N HIS A 127 -21.49 -16.88 -21.78
CA HIS A 127 -21.00 -15.51 -21.72
C HIS A 127 -19.80 -15.42 -20.76
N PRO A 128 -18.66 -16.05 -21.07
CA PRO A 128 -17.53 -16.18 -20.14
C PRO A 128 -16.97 -14.82 -19.69
N LEU A 129 -16.83 -13.86 -20.58
CA LEU A 129 -16.33 -12.53 -20.22
C LEU A 129 -17.29 -11.78 -19.26
N LEU A 130 -18.60 -11.91 -19.49
CA LEU A 130 -19.59 -11.31 -18.60
C LEU A 130 -19.55 -11.97 -17.22
N LEU A 131 -19.49 -13.31 -17.17
CA LEU A 131 -19.39 -14.05 -15.92
C LEU A 131 -18.10 -13.71 -15.17
N TRP A 132 -16.96 -13.72 -15.85
CA TRP A 132 -15.68 -13.37 -15.24
C TRP A 132 -15.67 -11.94 -14.70
N GLY A 133 -16.11 -10.96 -15.50
CA GLY A 133 -16.16 -9.56 -15.09
C GLY A 133 -17.08 -9.34 -13.88
N LEU A 134 -18.31 -9.91 -13.93
CA LEU A 134 -19.27 -9.79 -12.84
C LEU A 134 -18.77 -10.50 -11.56
N LEU A 135 -18.23 -11.72 -11.70
CA LEU A 135 -17.65 -12.48 -10.60
C LEU A 135 -16.48 -11.72 -9.96
N SER A 136 -15.63 -11.11 -10.76
CA SER A 136 -14.50 -10.31 -10.28
C SER A 136 -14.96 -9.12 -9.43
N VAL A 137 -15.95 -8.37 -9.93
CA VAL A 137 -16.51 -7.21 -9.20
C VAL A 137 -17.21 -7.65 -7.91
N THR A 138 -18.06 -8.66 -7.99
CA THR A 138 -18.81 -9.14 -6.81
C THR A 138 -17.88 -9.72 -5.74
N LEU A 139 -16.81 -10.44 -6.11
CA LEU A 139 -15.79 -10.93 -5.18
C LEU A 139 -15.08 -9.78 -4.46
N LEU A 140 -14.63 -8.76 -5.21
CA LEU A 140 -13.97 -7.60 -4.61
C LEU A 140 -14.89 -6.87 -3.63
N VAL A 141 -16.13 -6.62 -4.02
CA VAL A 141 -17.12 -5.94 -3.18
C VAL A 141 -17.48 -6.80 -1.95
N ALA A 142 -17.83 -8.07 -2.15
CA ALA A 142 -18.24 -8.95 -1.05
C ALA A 142 -17.12 -9.13 -0.01
N ARG A 143 -15.86 -9.31 -0.46
CA ARG A 143 -14.72 -9.39 0.47
C ARG A 143 -14.43 -8.07 1.17
N ALA A 144 -14.56 -6.93 0.49
CA ALA A 144 -14.42 -5.62 1.11
C ALA A 144 -15.46 -5.42 2.22
N VAL A 145 -16.72 -5.78 1.95
CA VAL A 145 -17.80 -5.74 2.94
C VAL A 145 -17.54 -6.72 4.09
N ALA A 146 -17.14 -7.95 3.81
CA ALA A 146 -16.83 -8.95 4.84
C ALA A 146 -15.71 -8.46 5.77
N ARG A 147 -14.63 -7.89 5.24
CA ARG A 147 -13.56 -7.29 6.06
C ARG A 147 -14.03 -6.12 6.89
N PHE A 148 -14.78 -5.22 6.30
CA PHE A 148 -15.36 -4.07 7.01
C PHE A 148 -16.24 -4.50 8.19
N LEU A 149 -17.10 -5.49 7.99
CA LEU A 149 -17.94 -6.04 9.04
C LEU A 149 -17.12 -6.77 10.11
N THR A 150 -16.13 -7.53 9.71
CA THR A 150 -15.24 -8.27 10.63
C THR A 150 -14.44 -7.31 11.51
N VAL A 151 -13.87 -6.25 10.95
CA VAL A 151 -13.15 -5.21 11.70
C VAL A 151 -14.04 -4.56 12.74
N ARG A 152 -15.30 -4.27 12.39
CA ARG A 152 -16.28 -3.67 13.33
C ARG A 152 -16.79 -4.63 14.41
N ALA A 153 -16.89 -5.91 14.08
CA ALA A 153 -17.42 -6.92 14.98
C ALA A 153 -16.39 -7.52 15.93
N THR A 154 -15.08 -7.27 15.70
CA THR A 154 -14.02 -7.88 16.48
C THR A 154 -13.20 -6.82 17.22
N ALA A 155 -12.76 -7.17 18.44
CA ALA A 155 -11.81 -6.35 19.18
C ALA A 155 -10.48 -6.25 18.46
N GLY A 156 -9.78 -5.12 18.63
CA GLY A 156 -8.46 -4.88 18.05
C GLY A 156 -7.42 -5.88 18.53
N GLU A 157 -6.45 -6.21 17.66
CA GLU A 157 -5.31 -7.07 17.97
C GLU A 157 -4.42 -6.39 19.01
N ARG A 158 -4.06 -7.10 20.09
CA ARG A 158 -3.17 -6.56 21.13
C ARG A 158 -1.72 -6.72 20.71
N VAL A 159 -1.04 -5.59 20.53
CA VAL A 159 0.30 -5.52 19.97
C VAL A 159 1.30 -5.03 21.02
N LEU A 160 2.40 -5.75 21.15
CA LEU A 160 3.56 -5.36 21.95
C LEU A 160 4.71 -4.94 21.03
N VAL A 161 5.39 -3.86 21.36
CA VAL A 161 6.57 -3.40 20.60
C VAL A 161 7.83 -3.73 21.38
N ILE A 162 8.77 -4.42 20.73
CA ILE A 162 10.13 -4.63 21.29
C ILE A 162 11.06 -3.67 20.54
N GLY A 163 11.56 -2.67 21.27
CA GLY A 163 12.39 -1.62 20.68
C GLY A 163 12.54 -0.39 21.57
N ASP A 164 13.02 0.72 20.97
CA ASP A 164 13.20 1.98 21.65
C ASP A 164 11.88 2.81 21.71
N ALA A 165 11.90 3.90 22.47
CA ALA A 165 10.75 4.81 22.62
C ALA A 165 10.37 5.47 21.29
N ALA A 166 11.33 5.73 20.40
CA ALA A 166 11.09 6.32 19.09
C ALA A 166 10.30 5.36 18.17
N ALA A 167 10.68 4.07 18.16
CA ALA A 167 9.96 3.03 17.43
C ALA A 167 8.52 2.87 17.95
N LEU A 168 8.33 2.88 19.28
CA LEU A 168 6.99 2.87 19.88
C LEU A 168 6.17 4.08 19.43
N GLY A 169 6.74 5.28 19.49
CA GLY A 169 6.07 6.51 19.07
C GLY A 169 5.66 6.48 17.60
N LEU A 170 6.54 5.99 16.73
CA LEU A 170 6.27 5.82 15.30
C LEU A 170 5.10 4.84 15.08
N ILE A 171 5.14 3.68 15.73
CA ILE A 171 4.11 2.63 15.56
C ILE A 171 2.77 3.10 16.13
N LYS A 172 2.74 3.70 17.33
CA LYS A 172 1.52 4.28 17.91
C LYS A 172 0.90 5.33 17.00
N ARG A 173 1.70 6.24 16.44
CA ARG A 173 1.24 7.25 15.49
C ARG A 173 0.63 6.61 14.25
N LYS A 174 1.30 5.62 13.66
CA LYS A 174 0.80 4.92 12.47
C LYS A 174 -0.51 4.17 12.72
N PHE A 175 -0.66 3.56 13.88
CA PHE A 175 -1.91 2.88 14.26
C PHE A 175 -3.06 3.86 14.54
N SER A 176 -2.77 5.05 15.06
CA SER A 176 -3.80 6.09 15.23
C SER A 176 -4.22 6.75 13.92
N GLU A 177 -3.33 6.79 12.93
CA GLU A 177 -3.61 7.34 11.60
C GLU A 177 -4.47 6.39 10.73
N ASP A 178 -4.42 5.07 10.97
CA ASP A 178 -5.14 4.06 10.19
C ASP A 178 -6.01 3.15 11.06
N PRO A 179 -7.27 3.52 11.31
CA PRO A 179 -8.22 2.70 12.06
C PRO A 179 -8.51 1.34 11.44
N ALA A 180 -8.20 1.14 10.15
CA ALA A 180 -8.42 -0.13 9.45
C ALA A 180 -7.45 -1.23 9.93
N LEU A 181 -6.34 -0.87 10.60
CA LEU A 181 -5.42 -1.83 11.21
C LEU A 181 -6.06 -2.68 12.31
N ASN A 182 -7.11 -2.16 12.95
CA ASN A 182 -7.83 -2.81 14.05
C ASN A 182 -6.88 -3.45 15.07
N ALA A 183 -5.90 -2.67 15.55
CA ALA A 183 -4.89 -3.12 16.48
C ALA A 183 -4.62 -2.05 17.54
N VAL A 184 -4.30 -2.50 18.76
CA VAL A 184 -4.03 -1.65 19.91
C VAL A 184 -2.63 -1.92 20.43
N VAL A 185 -1.79 -0.90 20.44
CA VAL A 185 -0.45 -0.99 21.06
C VAL A 185 -0.57 -0.93 22.56
N VAL A 186 -0.28 -2.04 23.23
CA VAL A 186 -0.39 -2.19 24.70
C VAL A 186 0.78 -1.50 25.38
N GLY A 187 1.99 -1.69 24.87
CA GLY A 187 3.19 -1.11 25.44
C GLY A 187 4.45 -1.53 24.71
N ARG A 188 5.59 -1.35 25.38
CA ARG A 188 6.90 -1.78 24.86
C ARG A 188 7.70 -2.60 25.87
N ILE A 189 8.57 -3.45 25.36
CA ILE A 189 9.71 -4.02 26.08
C ILE A 189 10.96 -3.29 25.61
N ALA A 190 11.82 -2.91 26.56
CA ALA A 190 13.10 -2.29 26.26
C ALA A 190 14.06 -3.34 25.66
N ALA A 191 14.69 -3.04 24.53
CA ALA A 191 15.88 -3.77 24.09
C ALA A 191 17.03 -3.49 25.08
N GLN A 192 17.95 -4.43 25.28
CA GLN A 192 18.95 -4.45 26.36
C GLN A 192 19.76 -3.15 26.56
N ASP A 193 19.84 -2.25 25.57
CA ASP A 193 20.67 -1.04 25.61
C ASP A 193 19.86 0.28 25.69
N SER A 194 18.57 0.24 25.96
CA SER A 194 17.76 1.47 25.97
C SER A 194 17.65 2.05 27.38
N THR A 195 18.38 3.13 27.63
CA THR A 195 18.09 4.03 28.76
C THR A 195 16.63 4.47 28.73
N PRO A 196 15.95 4.52 29.90
CA PRO A 196 14.58 5.02 29.97
C PRO A 196 14.54 6.51 29.61
N GLU A 197 14.27 6.84 28.37
CA GLU A 197 14.02 8.21 27.95
C GLU A 197 12.52 8.48 27.95
N GLY A 198 12.06 9.34 28.83
CA GLY A 198 10.73 9.92 28.80
C GLY A 198 9.64 9.19 29.61
N PHE A 199 8.40 9.67 29.47
CA PHE A 199 7.20 9.25 30.20
C PHE A 199 6.71 7.81 29.90
N ASP A 200 7.36 7.06 29.02
CA ASP A 200 6.91 5.75 28.56
C ASP A 200 7.70 4.62 29.26
N ARG A 201 7.19 4.18 30.42
CA ARG A 201 7.80 3.11 31.19
C ARG A 201 7.66 1.78 30.43
N PRO A 202 8.77 1.04 30.18
CA PRO A 202 8.68 -0.27 29.56
C PRO A 202 7.90 -1.23 30.48
N LEU A 203 7.16 -2.17 29.89
CA LEU A 203 6.39 -3.20 30.61
C LEU A 203 7.31 -4.28 31.24
N GLY A 204 8.55 -4.36 30.79
CA GLY A 204 9.53 -5.33 31.26
C GLY A 204 10.78 -5.35 30.39
N THR A 205 11.61 -6.34 30.61
CA THR A 205 12.83 -6.65 29.87
C THR A 205 12.57 -7.80 28.88
N VAL A 206 13.55 -8.09 28.01
CA VAL A 206 13.46 -9.23 27.05
C VAL A 206 13.40 -10.56 27.79
N ASP A 207 14.05 -10.67 28.97
CA ASP A 207 14.04 -11.89 29.79
C ASP A 207 12.65 -12.17 30.39
N GLU A 208 11.85 -11.15 30.61
CA GLU A 208 10.47 -11.22 31.13
C GLU A 208 9.41 -11.32 30.01
N LEU A 209 9.86 -11.48 28.74
CA LEU A 209 8.97 -11.45 27.58
C LEU A 209 7.80 -12.44 27.70
N ALA A 210 8.05 -13.67 28.11
CA ALA A 210 7.02 -14.70 28.23
C ALA A 210 5.93 -14.32 29.23
N ASP A 211 6.31 -13.80 30.38
CA ASP A 211 5.37 -13.38 31.44
C ASP A 211 4.53 -12.18 30.99
N VAL A 212 5.16 -11.21 30.32
CA VAL A 212 4.44 -10.04 29.76
C VAL A 212 3.46 -10.44 28.66
N LEU A 213 3.85 -11.38 27.79
CA LEU A 213 2.97 -11.87 26.71
C LEU A 213 1.70 -12.51 27.27
N GLU A 214 1.81 -13.30 28.35
CA GLU A 214 0.69 -13.96 29.01
C GLU A 214 -0.16 -12.97 29.81
N ALA A 215 0.47 -12.16 30.67
CA ALA A 215 -0.21 -11.20 31.56
C ALA A 215 -1.02 -10.18 30.76
N GLU A 216 -0.44 -9.64 29.71
CA GLU A 216 -1.07 -8.63 28.84
C GLU A 216 -1.88 -9.23 27.68
N ARG A 217 -1.97 -10.55 27.59
CA ARG A 217 -2.68 -11.27 26.53
C ARG A 217 -2.30 -10.75 25.13
N ILE A 218 -1.01 -10.64 24.88
CA ILE A 218 -0.47 -10.15 23.63
C ILE A 218 -0.73 -11.16 22.51
N GLU A 219 -1.14 -10.68 21.36
CA GLU A 219 -1.43 -11.52 20.20
C GLU A 219 -0.38 -11.35 19.09
N ARG A 220 0.31 -10.21 19.09
CA ARG A 220 1.39 -9.92 18.13
C ARG A 220 2.52 -9.14 18.79
N VAL A 221 3.73 -9.48 18.41
CA VAL A 221 4.95 -8.73 18.77
C VAL A 221 5.50 -8.06 17.51
N ILE A 222 5.78 -6.77 17.61
CA ILE A 222 6.53 -6.05 16.59
C ILE A 222 7.94 -5.81 17.09
N VAL A 223 8.92 -6.47 16.47
CA VAL A 223 10.32 -6.30 16.79
C VAL A 223 10.91 -5.21 15.93
N ALA A 224 11.34 -4.10 16.56
CA ALA A 224 11.95 -2.96 15.90
C ALA A 224 13.38 -2.76 16.43
N PRO A 225 14.37 -3.52 15.97
CA PRO A 225 15.72 -3.51 16.51
C PRO A 225 16.45 -2.21 16.17
N ARG A 226 17.25 -1.72 17.09
CA ARG A 226 18.12 -0.55 16.87
C ARG A 226 19.38 -0.91 16.09
N ARG A 227 19.88 -2.13 16.27
CA ARG A 227 20.99 -2.73 15.53
C ARG A 227 20.58 -4.14 15.06
N GLU A 228 21.05 -4.52 13.90
CA GLU A 228 20.93 -5.91 13.43
C GLU A 228 22.00 -6.72 14.19
N GLY A 229 21.57 -7.70 14.95
CA GLY A 229 22.42 -8.58 15.73
C GLY A 229 21.71 -9.88 16.11
N ASP A 230 22.42 -10.77 16.79
CA ASP A 230 21.94 -12.10 17.18
C ASP A 230 20.73 -12.04 18.13
N ASP A 231 20.57 -10.97 18.90
CA ASP A 231 19.46 -10.77 19.84
C ASP A 231 18.09 -10.77 19.15
N VAL A 232 18.01 -10.27 17.90
CA VAL A 232 16.76 -10.26 17.14
C VAL A 232 16.25 -11.65 16.85
N VAL A 233 17.17 -12.58 16.54
CA VAL A 233 16.85 -13.97 16.24
C VAL A 233 16.31 -14.67 17.47
N ASP A 234 16.91 -14.42 18.63
CA ASP A 234 16.48 -15.03 19.90
C ASP A 234 15.16 -14.46 20.37
N ILE A 235 14.94 -13.15 20.23
CA ILE A 235 13.64 -12.51 20.47
C ILE A 235 12.53 -13.10 19.59
N VAL A 236 12.80 -13.28 18.30
CA VAL A 236 11.85 -13.89 17.36
C VAL A 236 11.56 -15.34 17.74
N ARG A 237 12.59 -16.12 18.14
CA ARG A 237 12.43 -17.52 18.61
C ARG A 237 11.57 -17.58 19.87
N MET A 238 11.88 -16.76 20.89
CA MET A 238 11.12 -16.72 22.14
C MET A 238 9.66 -16.35 21.92
N ALA A 239 9.40 -15.29 21.16
CA ALA A 239 8.05 -14.84 20.87
C ALA A 239 7.26 -15.90 20.05
N THR A 240 7.89 -16.53 19.06
CA THR A 240 7.28 -17.61 18.27
C THR A 240 6.99 -18.84 19.15
N ALA A 241 7.92 -19.20 20.04
CA ALA A 241 7.75 -20.30 21.00
C ALA A 241 6.59 -20.05 21.99
N SER A 242 6.24 -18.79 22.25
CA SER A 242 5.08 -18.40 23.07
C SER A 242 3.75 -18.40 22.28
N GLY A 243 3.75 -18.79 21.01
CA GLY A 243 2.53 -18.87 20.19
C GLY A 243 1.95 -17.52 19.77
N VAL A 244 2.70 -16.43 19.84
CA VAL A 244 2.29 -15.12 19.36
C VAL A 244 2.84 -14.83 17.97
N ARG A 245 2.14 -14.01 17.20
CA ARG A 245 2.62 -13.59 15.88
C ARG A 245 3.80 -12.65 16.02
N VAL A 246 4.81 -12.83 15.19
CA VAL A 246 5.96 -11.95 15.15
C VAL A 246 5.98 -11.19 13.84
N THR A 247 6.18 -9.88 13.93
CA THR A 247 6.43 -8.98 12.80
C THR A 247 7.73 -8.26 13.08
N VAL A 248 8.68 -8.35 12.17
CA VAL A 248 9.96 -7.64 12.29
C VAL A 248 9.90 -6.38 11.43
N LEU A 249 10.33 -5.24 11.97
CA LEU A 249 10.54 -4.00 11.24
C LEU A 249 12.02 -3.90 10.85
N PRO A 250 12.46 -4.46 9.73
CA PRO A 250 13.87 -4.50 9.39
C PRO A 250 14.28 -3.17 8.77
N ARG A 251 15.29 -2.51 9.33
CA ARG A 251 15.85 -1.27 8.77
C ARG A 251 16.41 -1.46 7.37
N LEU A 252 16.93 -2.65 7.07
CA LEU A 252 17.44 -2.97 5.75
C LEU A 252 16.37 -2.82 4.66
N LEU A 253 15.10 -3.18 4.95
CA LEU A 253 13.99 -3.04 4.00
C LEU A 253 13.54 -1.58 3.82
N GLU A 254 13.85 -0.66 4.74
CA GLU A 254 13.64 0.77 4.53
C GLU A 254 14.51 1.30 3.39
N VAL A 255 15.68 0.68 3.16
CA VAL A 255 16.63 1.06 2.11
C VAL A 255 16.43 0.22 0.84
N ILE A 256 16.06 -1.05 0.96
CA ILE A 256 16.00 -2.02 -0.14
C ILE A 256 14.55 -2.21 -0.65
N GLY A 257 13.56 -1.91 0.19
CA GLY A 257 12.15 -2.17 -0.11
C GLY A 257 11.82 -3.66 -0.11
N THR A 258 10.66 -4.02 -0.66
CA THR A 258 10.20 -5.42 -0.79
C THR A 258 10.74 -6.11 -2.05
N SER A 259 11.61 -5.45 -2.82
CA SER A 259 12.23 -6.00 -4.04
C SER A 259 13.43 -6.92 -3.74
N VAL A 260 13.29 -7.76 -2.73
CA VAL A 260 14.27 -8.78 -2.39
C VAL A 260 13.87 -10.11 -2.99
N VAL A 261 14.86 -10.84 -3.50
CA VAL A 261 14.72 -12.22 -3.93
C VAL A 261 15.57 -13.05 -2.97
N PHE A 262 14.93 -14.02 -2.34
CA PHE A 262 15.66 -14.97 -1.52
C PHE A 262 16.22 -16.08 -2.40
N ASP A 263 17.51 -16.34 -2.27
CA ASP A 263 18.21 -17.42 -2.93
C ASP A 263 18.83 -18.34 -1.86
N ASP A 264 18.94 -19.63 -2.15
CA ASP A 264 19.54 -20.60 -1.23
C ASP A 264 20.90 -21.05 -1.76
N LEU A 265 21.94 -20.78 -1.00
CA LEU A 265 23.28 -21.27 -1.27
C LEU A 265 23.66 -22.34 -0.23
N GLY A 266 23.22 -23.59 -0.47
CA GLY A 266 23.59 -24.72 0.36
C GLY A 266 23.15 -24.60 1.84
N GLY A 267 21.90 -24.17 2.07
CA GLY A 267 21.30 -23.95 3.39
C GLY A 267 21.57 -22.57 4.00
N ARG A 268 22.20 -21.66 3.25
CA ARG A 268 22.38 -20.25 3.63
C ARG A 268 21.52 -19.38 2.75
N MET A 269 20.56 -18.68 3.34
CA MET A 269 19.72 -17.72 2.62
C MET A 269 20.52 -16.51 2.21
N LEU A 270 20.55 -16.22 0.89
CA LEU A 270 21.06 -14.99 0.32
C LEU A 270 19.90 -14.06 -0.02
N VAL A 271 20.11 -12.79 0.23
CA VAL A 271 19.16 -11.74 -0.14
C VAL A 271 19.68 -11.05 -1.39
N GLY A 272 19.12 -11.40 -2.53
CA GLY A 272 19.35 -10.71 -3.80
C GLY A 272 18.58 -9.39 -3.83
N VAL A 273 19.27 -8.27 -4.00
CA VAL A 273 18.65 -6.95 -4.14
C VAL A 273 18.47 -6.65 -5.61
N ARG A 274 17.22 -6.43 -6.04
CA ARG A 274 16.97 -6.02 -7.42
C ARG A 274 17.51 -4.60 -7.65
N GLY A 275 18.03 -4.36 -8.85
CA GLY A 275 18.46 -3.03 -9.26
C GLY A 275 17.28 -2.03 -9.24
N PHE A 276 17.58 -0.79 -8.85
CA PHE A 276 16.59 0.28 -8.81
C PHE A 276 16.16 0.72 -10.21
N GLY A 277 14.89 1.12 -10.31
CA GLY A 277 14.29 1.63 -11.53
C GLY A 277 13.56 0.55 -12.35
N LEU A 278 12.89 0.99 -13.39
CA LEU A 278 12.09 0.12 -14.24
C LEU A 278 12.96 -0.51 -15.34
N SER A 279 12.79 -1.81 -15.56
CA SER A 279 13.34 -2.48 -16.75
C SER A 279 12.75 -1.85 -18.03
N PRO A 280 13.40 -2.02 -19.20
CA PRO A 280 12.86 -1.50 -20.46
C PRO A 280 11.43 -1.97 -20.75
N SER A 281 11.13 -3.25 -20.49
CA SER A 281 9.78 -3.83 -20.64
C SER A 281 8.77 -3.23 -19.66
N SER A 282 9.17 -3.01 -18.40
CA SER A 282 8.33 -2.37 -17.40
C SER A 282 8.05 -0.90 -17.75
N ARG A 283 9.04 -0.19 -18.32
CA ARG A 283 8.84 1.19 -18.79
C ARG A 283 7.86 1.26 -19.96
N LEU A 284 7.97 0.33 -20.91
CA LEU A 284 7.02 0.25 -22.02
C LEU A 284 5.61 -0.07 -21.52
N LEU A 285 5.46 -1.07 -20.67
CA LEU A 285 4.17 -1.44 -20.07
C LEU A 285 3.53 -0.28 -19.31
N LYS A 286 4.31 0.40 -18.47
CA LYS A 286 3.89 1.60 -17.77
C LYS A 286 3.43 2.69 -18.74
N ARG A 287 4.21 2.94 -19.79
CA ARG A 287 3.89 3.97 -20.78
C ARG A 287 2.59 3.67 -21.53
N VAL A 288 2.38 2.43 -21.94
CA VAL A 288 1.13 2.00 -22.59
C VAL A 288 -0.06 2.19 -21.66
N PHE A 289 0.07 1.76 -20.40
CA PHE A 289 -0.95 1.97 -19.38
C PHE A 289 -1.26 3.45 -19.15
N ASP A 290 -0.23 4.29 -18.97
CA ASP A 290 -0.39 5.74 -18.80
C ASP A 290 -1.13 6.36 -19.99
N LEU A 291 -0.78 6.01 -21.22
CA LEU A 291 -1.43 6.51 -22.43
C LEU A 291 -2.89 6.10 -22.53
N VAL A 292 -3.19 4.82 -22.36
CA VAL A 292 -4.56 4.29 -22.45
C VAL A 292 -5.48 4.96 -21.45
N VAL A 293 -5.04 5.02 -20.18
CA VAL A 293 -5.84 5.63 -19.11
C VAL A 293 -5.95 7.14 -19.29
N THR A 294 -4.86 7.82 -19.69
CA THR A 294 -4.89 9.29 -19.92
C THR A 294 -5.81 9.66 -21.05
N ILE A 295 -5.78 8.95 -22.19
CA ILE A 295 -6.67 9.22 -23.32
C ILE A 295 -8.13 9.03 -22.89
N ALA A 296 -8.44 7.94 -22.20
CA ALA A 296 -9.77 7.70 -21.67
C ALA A 296 -10.24 8.83 -20.73
N LEU A 297 -9.37 9.26 -19.80
CA LEU A 297 -9.67 10.36 -18.89
C LEU A 297 -9.86 11.68 -19.63
N LEU A 298 -9.03 12.02 -20.63
CA LEU A 298 -9.17 13.23 -21.41
C LEU A 298 -10.50 13.26 -22.18
N VAL A 299 -10.91 12.13 -22.77
CA VAL A 299 -12.20 12.01 -23.46
C VAL A 299 -13.35 12.20 -22.49
N ILE A 300 -13.35 11.50 -21.36
CA ILE A 300 -14.42 11.57 -20.35
C ILE A 300 -14.50 12.98 -19.72
N LEU A 301 -13.35 13.59 -19.43
CA LEU A 301 -13.29 14.88 -18.76
C LEU A 301 -13.34 16.07 -19.73
N SER A 302 -13.35 15.86 -21.06
CA SER A 302 -13.32 16.93 -22.05
C SER A 302 -14.45 17.99 -21.88
N PRO A 303 -15.72 17.63 -21.54
CA PRO A 303 -16.73 18.65 -21.30
C PRO A 303 -16.42 19.50 -20.07
N LEU A 304 -15.91 18.87 -18.99
CA LEU A 304 -15.49 19.57 -17.76
C LEU A 304 -14.32 20.51 -18.04
N LEU A 305 -13.31 20.05 -18.79
CA LEU A 305 -12.15 20.86 -19.16
C LEU A 305 -12.58 22.11 -19.94
N LEU A 306 -13.52 21.95 -20.87
CA LEU A 306 -14.06 23.07 -21.64
C LEU A 306 -14.77 24.07 -20.74
N VAL A 307 -15.61 23.62 -19.83
CA VAL A 307 -16.30 24.51 -18.85
C VAL A 307 -15.29 25.27 -18.01
N ILE A 308 -14.23 24.61 -17.53
CA ILE A 308 -13.17 25.26 -16.74
C ILE A 308 -12.44 26.32 -17.57
N VAL A 309 -12.09 26.03 -18.83
CA VAL A 309 -11.43 26.97 -19.75
C VAL A 309 -12.28 28.26 -19.91
N VAL A 310 -13.58 28.08 -20.17
CA VAL A 310 -14.52 29.20 -20.31
C VAL A 310 -14.61 29.98 -18.99
N ALA A 311 -14.74 29.30 -17.85
CA ALA A 311 -14.86 29.97 -16.55
C ALA A 311 -13.59 30.80 -16.21
N ILE A 312 -12.39 30.32 -16.53
CA ILE A 312 -11.16 31.07 -16.31
C ILE A 312 -11.09 32.30 -17.21
N LYS A 313 -11.45 32.15 -18.49
CA LYS A 313 -11.45 33.26 -19.47
C LYS A 313 -12.43 34.36 -19.11
N LEU A 314 -13.61 34.01 -18.60
CA LEU A 314 -14.62 34.97 -18.16
C LEU A 314 -14.29 35.58 -16.78
N GLY A 315 -13.55 34.85 -15.93
CA GLY A 315 -13.27 35.23 -14.55
C GLY A 315 -12.09 36.20 -14.38
N SER A 316 -11.11 36.19 -15.29
CA SER A 316 -9.93 37.08 -15.22
C SER A 316 -9.19 37.16 -16.56
N PRO A 317 -8.61 38.33 -16.92
CA PRO A 317 -7.81 38.49 -18.14
C PRO A 317 -6.54 37.61 -18.10
N GLY A 318 -6.05 37.17 -19.29
CA GLY A 318 -4.79 36.43 -19.44
C GLY A 318 -4.90 35.01 -19.92
N PRO A 319 -3.79 34.21 -19.88
CA PRO A 319 -3.74 32.84 -20.37
C PRO A 319 -4.54 31.89 -19.46
N VAL A 320 -5.10 30.83 -20.04
CA VAL A 320 -5.86 29.79 -19.29
C VAL A 320 -4.93 28.88 -18.52
N LEU A 321 -3.77 28.58 -19.12
CA LEU A 321 -2.77 27.67 -18.54
C LEU A 321 -1.66 28.46 -17.86
N PHE A 322 -1.26 27.99 -16.72
CA PHE A 322 -0.05 28.35 -16.00
C PHE A 322 0.99 27.26 -16.21
N ARG A 323 2.23 27.65 -16.44
CA ARG A 323 3.38 26.78 -16.63
C ARG A 323 4.39 27.00 -15.53
N GLN A 324 4.94 25.92 -15.02
CA GLN A 324 5.97 25.96 -13.97
C GLN A 324 7.05 24.93 -14.23
N THR A 325 8.28 25.38 -14.23
CA THR A 325 9.45 24.51 -14.37
C THR A 325 9.53 23.56 -13.18
N ARG A 326 9.71 22.28 -13.46
CA ARG A 326 9.84 21.19 -12.49
C ARG A 326 10.95 20.24 -12.93
N VAL A 327 11.53 19.52 -11.96
CA VAL A 327 12.51 18.48 -12.22
C VAL A 327 11.80 17.15 -12.45
N GLY A 328 12.09 16.56 -13.60
CA GLY A 328 11.49 15.31 -14.09
C GLY A 328 12.46 14.14 -14.07
N ARG A 329 12.15 13.13 -14.94
CA ARG A 329 12.98 11.95 -15.07
C ARG A 329 14.41 12.28 -15.48
N ASP A 330 15.37 11.55 -14.94
CA ASP A 330 16.80 11.72 -15.15
C ASP A 330 17.32 13.11 -14.75
N GLY A 331 16.60 13.84 -13.90
CA GLY A 331 16.94 15.17 -13.45
C GLY A 331 16.71 16.28 -14.49
N LYS A 332 16.02 15.99 -15.60
CA LYS A 332 15.74 16.96 -16.65
C LYS A 332 14.58 17.87 -16.25
N GLU A 333 14.72 19.15 -16.52
CA GLU A 333 13.65 20.11 -16.31
C GLU A 333 12.56 20.00 -17.38
N PHE A 334 11.32 20.21 -16.99
CA PHE A 334 10.15 20.27 -17.89
C PHE A 334 9.09 21.22 -17.34
N GLU A 335 8.14 21.61 -18.14
CA GLU A 335 7.07 22.52 -17.75
C GLU A 335 5.82 21.74 -17.33
N VAL A 336 5.43 21.82 -16.07
CA VAL A 336 4.14 21.31 -15.58
C VAL A 336 3.03 22.26 -15.99
N LEU A 337 1.99 21.72 -16.59
CA LEU A 337 0.79 22.46 -17.01
C LEU A 337 -0.26 22.43 -15.89
N LYS A 338 -0.79 23.61 -15.55
CA LYS A 338 -1.91 23.76 -14.62
C LYS A 338 -2.90 24.78 -15.15
N PHE A 339 -4.15 24.72 -14.73
CA PHE A 339 -5.05 25.83 -14.93
C PHE A 339 -4.61 27.01 -14.07
N ARG A 340 -4.70 28.22 -14.64
CA ARG A 340 -4.40 29.42 -13.89
C ARG A 340 -5.44 29.65 -12.81
N THR A 341 -4.95 29.70 -11.57
CA THR A 341 -5.76 29.93 -10.37
C THR A 341 -5.47 31.26 -9.68
N MET A 342 -4.40 31.94 -10.09
CA MET A 342 -3.94 33.20 -9.53
C MET A 342 -4.04 34.32 -10.55
N GLU A 343 -3.98 35.56 -10.06
CA GLU A 343 -3.86 36.77 -10.87
C GLU A 343 -2.52 36.80 -11.63
N ILE A 344 -2.45 37.62 -12.69
CA ILE A 344 -1.26 37.63 -13.59
C ILE A 344 -0.02 38.13 -12.86
N ASP A 345 -0.17 39.07 -11.91
CA ASP A 345 0.90 39.64 -11.10
C ASP A 345 1.27 38.84 -9.84
N ALA A 346 0.68 37.66 -9.68
CA ALA A 346 0.85 36.85 -8.47
C ALA A 346 2.30 36.50 -8.15
N ASP A 347 3.14 36.23 -9.16
CA ASP A 347 4.54 35.91 -8.95
C ASP A 347 5.36 37.11 -8.49
N ALA A 348 5.09 38.32 -9.02
CA ALA A 348 5.72 39.55 -8.59
C ALA A 348 5.42 39.88 -7.12
N ARG A 349 4.21 39.55 -6.67
CA ARG A 349 3.76 39.76 -5.28
C ARG A 349 4.15 38.65 -4.31
N LYS A 350 4.91 37.64 -4.74
CA LYS A 350 5.38 36.53 -3.87
C LYS A 350 6.25 37.05 -2.72
N HIS A 351 7.11 38.03 -2.98
CA HIS A 351 8.00 38.59 -1.98
C HIS A 351 7.28 39.24 -0.80
N GLU A 352 6.11 39.85 -1.07
CA GLU A 352 5.28 40.51 -0.04
C GLU A 352 4.67 39.51 0.95
N LEU A 353 4.59 38.24 0.56
CA LEU A 353 3.88 37.20 1.28
C LEU A 353 4.80 36.14 1.90
N VAL A 354 6.10 36.35 1.91
CA VAL A 354 7.06 35.39 2.48
C VAL A 354 6.83 35.16 3.97
N GLU A 355 6.46 36.21 4.69
CA GLU A 355 6.16 36.14 6.14
C GLU A 355 4.89 35.32 6.45
N HIS A 356 3.99 35.17 5.48
CA HIS A 356 2.77 34.38 5.62
C HIS A 356 2.96 32.90 5.22
N ASN A 357 4.20 32.45 4.96
CA ASN A 357 4.48 31.07 4.58
C ASN A 357 4.26 30.10 5.74
N GLU A 358 3.34 29.15 5.56
CA GLU A 358 2.95 28.16 6.57
C GLU A 358 3.70 26.83 6.47
N ALA A 359 4.54 26.62 5.45
CA ALA A 359 5.10 25.31 5.13
C ALA A 359 6.60 25.31 4.76
N ALA A 360 7.41 26.10 5.47
CA ALA A 360 8.87 26.06 5.25
C ALA A 360 9.43 24.63 5.36
N PRO A 361 10.35 24.19 4.48
CA PRO A 361 11.04 24.96 3.45
C PRO A 361 10.22 25.18 2.16
N LEU A 362 9.03 24.64 2.04
CA LEU A 362 8.14 24.85 0.90
C LEU A 362 7.37 26.16 1.05
N PHE A 363 7.00 26.81 -0.08
CA PHE A 363 6.16 28.01 -0.04
C PHE A 363 4.68 27.64 -0.18
N LYS A 364 3.90 27.84 0.89
CA LYS A 364 2.46 27.57 0.90
C LYS A 364 1.72 28.51 1.83
N ILE A 365 0.64 29.12 1.32
CA ILE A 365 -0.30 29.93 2.07
C ILE A 365 -1.68 29.34 1.90
N ALA A 366 -2.41 29.08 2.98
CA ALA A 366 -3.71 28.40 2.94
C ALA A 366 -4.77 29.24 2.22
N ASP A 367 -4.89 30.52 2.56
CA ASP A 367 -5.83 31.48 1.95
C ASP A 367 -5.04 32.56 1.21
N ASP A 368 -4.38 32.16 0.12
CA ASP A 368 -3.53 33.05 -0.67
C ASP A 368 -4.37 34.14 -1.35
N PRO A 369 -4.16 35.44 -1.01
CA PRO A 369 -4.98 36.55 -1.50
C PRO A 369 -4.85 36.75 -3.02
N ARG A 370 -3.81 36.22 -3.65
CA ARG A 370 -3.58 36.28 -5.10
C ARG A 370 -4.49 35.33 -5.90
N THR A 371 -5.30 34.51 -5.22
CA THR A 371 -6.13 33.48 -5.86
C THR A 371 -7.45 34.08 -6.36
N THR A 372 -7.76 33.89 -7.65
CA THR A 372 -9.02 34.29 -8.25
C THR A 372 -10.24 33.54 -7.68
N ARG A 373 -11.46 34.04 -7.84
CA ARG A 373 -12.67 33.33 -7.36
C ARG A 373 -12.81 31.94 -7.99
N VAL A 374 -12.62 31.84 -9.30
CA VAL A 374 -12.62 30.54 -10.02
C VAL A 374 -11.45 29.69 -9.57
N GLY A 375 -10.26 30.25 -9.43
CA GLY A 375 -9.05 29.57 -8.98
C GLY A 375 -9.21 28.93 -7.60
N ARG A 376 -9.89 29.60 -6.68
CA ARG A 376 -10.19 29.07 -5.34
C ARG A 376 -11.04 27.80 -5.41
N LEU A 377 -12.05 27.76 -6.28
CA LEU A 377 -12.87 26.58 -6.51
C LEU A 377 -12.06 25.43 -7.10
N LEU A 378 -11.22 25.72 -8.11
CA LEU A 378 -10.38 24.73 -8.77
C LEU A 378 -9.37 24.10 -7.80
N ARG A 379 -8.67 24.91 -7.00
CA ARG A 379 -7.71 24.43 -5.98
C ARG A 379 -8.35 23.55 -4.91
N ARG A 380 -9.57 23.93 -4.45
CA ARG A 380 -10.32 23.14 -3.46
C ARG A 380 -10.59 21.71 -3.90
N ARG A 381 -10.75 21.50 -5.20
CA ARG A 381 -11.05 20.19 -5.80
C ARG A 381 -9.86 19.60 -6.58
N SER A 382 -8.67 20.24 -6.51
CA SER A 382 -7.49 19.86 -7.31
C SER A 382 -7.76 19.79 -8.82
N LEU A 383 -8.79 20.48 -9.30
CA LEU A 383 -9.14 20.54 -10.73
C LEU A 383 -8.13 21.39 -11.53
N ASP A 384 -7.39 22.25 -10.85
CA ASP A 384 -6.30 23.03 -11.44
C ASP A 384 -5.16 22.15 -11.95
N GLU A 385 -5.02 20.93 -11.48
CA GLU A 385 -3.98 19.99 -11.88
C GLU A 385 -4.37 19.09 -13.07
N LEU A 386 -5.64 19.13 -13.53
CA LEU A 386 -6.09 18.32 -14.69
C LEU A 386 -5.26 18.51 -15.97
N PRO A 387 -4.72 19.71 -16.31
CA PRO A 387 -3.86 19.86 -17.47
C PRO A 387 -2.57 19.06 -17.44
N GLN A 388 -2.15 18.53 -16.28
CA GLN A 388 -1.01 17.59 -16.20
C GLN A 388 -1.25 16.31 -17.00
N LEU A 389 -2.51 15.95 -17.31
CA LEU A 389 -2.82 14.86 -18.24
C LEU A 389 -2.18 15.07 -19.63
N PHE A 390 -2.01 16.32 -20.07
CA PHE A 390 -1.28 16.63 -21.30
C PHE A 390 0.23 16.37 -21.14
N ASN A 391 0.82 16.66 -19.97
CA ASN A 391 2.22 16.28 -19.70
C ASN A 391 2.40 14.76 -19.71
N VAL A 392 1.41 13.99 -19.21
CA VAL A 392 1.44 12.53 -19.31
C VAL A 392 1.36 12.09 -20.77
N LEU A 393 0.49 12.70 -21.57
CA LEU A 393 0.35 12.37 -22.99
C LEU A 393 1.65 12.65 -23.76
N LEU A 394 2.32 13.76 -23.46
CA LEU A 394 3.61 14.15 -24.09
C LEU A 394 4.79 13.27 -23.62
N GLY A 395 4.72 12.71 -22.40
CA GLY A 395 5.76 11.82 -21.85
C GLY A 395 6.68 12.47 -20.83
N ASP A 396 6.44 13.72 -20.48
CA ASP A 396 7.16 14.43 -19.43
C ASP A 396 6.80 13.87 -18.04
N MET A 397 5.54 13.40 -17.91
CA MET A 397 4.99 12.83 -16.69
C MET A 397 4.39 11.43 -16.92
N SER A 398 4.09 10.77 -15.83
CA SER A 398 3.26 9.56 -15.72
C SER A 398 1.99 9.88 -14.94
N LEU A 399 0.96 9.05 -15.03
CA LEU A 399 -0.20 9.16 -14.15
C LEU A 399 0.20 8.98 -12.69
N VAL A 400 1.04 7.98 -12.40
CA VAL A 400 1.52 7.68 -11.05
C VAL A 400 3.03 7.75 -10.99
N GLY A 401 3.54 8.47 -10.01
CA GLY A 401 4.99 8.62 -9.82
C GLY A 401 5.35 9.55 -8.66
N PRO A 402 6.65 9.76 -8.43
CA PRO A 402 7.14 10.75 -7.49
C PRO A 402 6.61 12.15 -7.81
N ARG A 403 6.36 12.96 -6.79
CA ARG A 403 5.94 14.35 -7.00
C ARG A 403 7.05 15.14 -7.70
N PRO A 404 6.79 15.86 -8.81
CA PRO A 404 7.77 16.73 -9.44
C PRO A 404 8.10 17.92 -8.53
N LEU A 405 9.38 18.14 -8.24
CA LEU A 405 9.86 19.24 -7.41
C LEU A 405 10.23 20.45 -8.26
N ILE A 406 10.16 21.65 -7.67
CA ILE A 406 10.77 22.84 -8.28
C ILE A 406 12.30 22.76 -8.12
N PRO A 407 13.08 23.41 -9.00
CA PRO A 407 14.54 23.33 -8.94
C PRO A 407 15.14 23.75 -7.59
N GLU A 408 14.51 24.68 -6.87
CA GLU A 408 14.95 25.12 -5.55
C GLU A 408 14.75 24.02 -4.50
N GLU A 409 13.64 23.29 -4.56
CA GLU A 409 13.37 22.14 -3.67
C GLU A 409 14.30 20.97 -4.00
N ASP A 410 14.59 20.74 -5.29
CA ASP A 410 15.47 19.66 -5.74
C ASP A 410 16.88 19.76 -5.16
N ARG A 411 17.40 20.96 -4.99
CA ARG A 411 18.75 21.20 -4.43
C ARG A 411 18.90 20.71 -2.99
N LEU A 412 17.80 20.51 -2.28
CA LEU A 412 17.81 20.00 -0.91
C LEU A 412 18.08 18.48 -0.87
N PHE A 413 17.97 17.76 -2.01
CA PHE A 413 18.08 16.31 -2.07
C PHE A 413 19.39 15.87 -2.72
N THR A 414 20.11 14.98 -2.03
CA THR A 414 21.43 14.50 -2.46
C THR A 414 21.54 12.98 -2.37
N GLY A 415 22.55 12.41 -2.98
CA GLY A 415 22.87 10.98 -2.89
C GLY A 415 21.73 10.06 -3.31
N TRP A 416 21.38 9.10 -2.45
CA TRP A 416 20.35 8.11 -2.72
C TRP A 416 18.94 8.70 -2.93
N GLN A 417 18.66 9.85 -2.37
CA GLN A 417 17.39 10.55 -2.48
C GLN A 417 17.07 10.93 -3.92
N ARG A 418 18.07 11.15 -4.76
CA ARG A 418 17.92 11.45 -6.19
C ARG A 418 17.51 10.24 -7.04
N ARG A 419 17.52 9.03 -6.49
CA ARG A 419 17.02 7.82 -7.19
C ARG A 419 15.54 7.90 -7.55
N ARG A 420 14.78 8.79 -6.94
CA ARG A 420 13.40 9.10 -7.32
C ARG A 420 13.24 9.52 -8.78
N TYR A 421 14.30 10.06 -9.40
CA TYR A 421 14.30 10.48 -10.81
C TYR A 421 14.53 9.35 -11.81
N LEU A 422 14.74 8.13 -11.36
CA LEU A 422 14.82 6.96 -12.25
C LEU A 422 13.45 6.62 -12.89
N VAL A 423 12.37 7.19 -12.36
CA VAL A 423 10.99 7.03 -12.86
C VAL A 423 10.44 8.41 -13.20
N ALA A 424 9.56 8.48 -14.20
CA ALA A 424 8.89 9.73 -14.55
C ALA A 424 8.04 10.24 -13.37
N PRO A 425 8.01 11.57 -13.12
CA PRO A 425 7.19 12.15 -12.08
C PRO A 425 5.71 11.92 -12.36
N GLY A 426 4.89 11.77 -11.30
CA GLY A 426 3.48 11.48 -11.40
C GLY A 426 2.56 12.68 -11.26
N ALA A 427 1.42 12.67 -11.95
CA ALA A 427 0.30 13.56 -11.67
C ALA A 427 -0.32 13.24 -10.30
N THR A 428 -0.31 11.97 -9.91
CA THR A 428 -0.55 11.49 -8.54
C THR A 428 0.57 10.58 -8.08
N GLY A 429 0.60 10.24 -6.80
CA GLY A 429 1.62 9.35 -6.27
C GLY A 429 1.36 8.94 -4.82
N PRO A 430 2.14 8.01 -4.28
CA PRO A 430 1.92 7.47 -2.94
C PRO A 430 1.93 8.56 -1.86
N TRP A 431 2.82 9.52 -1.93
CA TRP A 431 2.89 10.61 -0.97
C TRP A 431 1.66 11.52 -1.01
N GLN A 432 1.13 11.81 -2.22
CA GLN A 432 -0.08 12.66 -2.38
C GLN A 432 -1.31 12.03 -1.74
N ILE A 433 -1.51 10.71 -1.91
CA ILE A 433 -2.67 9.99 -1.34
C ILE A 433 -2.58 9.76 0.18
N LEU A 434 -1.37 9.76 0.75
CA LEU A 434 -1.17 9.68 2.21
C LEU A 434 -1.45 11.03 2.92
N GLY A 435 -1.69 12.09 2.16
CA GLY A 435 -1.95 13.42 2.68
C GLY A 435 -0.67 14.24 2.83
N SER A 436 -0.33 14.97 1.78
CA SER A 436 0.90 15.77 1.66
C SER A 436 1.12 16.82 2.78
N SER A 437 0.07 17.17 3.51
CA SER A 437 0.15 18.08 4.67
C SER A 437 0.45 17.37 6.00
N ARG A 438 0.38 16.04 6.04
CA ARG A 438 0.57 15.23 7.25
C ARG A 438 1.92 14.51 7.28
N VAL A 439 2.56 14.37 6.12
CA VAL A 439 3.81 13.60 5.96
C VAL A 439 4.98 14.56 5.82
N PRO A 440 6.02 14.47 6.66
CA PRO A 440 7.24 15.26 6.54
C PRO A 440 7.92 15.09 5.17
N VAL A 441 8.67 16.11 4.75
CA VAL A 441 9.41 16.07 3.48
C VAL A 441 10.45 14.95 3.46
N SER A 442 11.05 14.63 4.62
CA SER A 442 11.95 13.48 4.78
C SER A 442 11.29 12.15 4.44
N ASP A 443 10.07 11.96 4.94
CA ASP A 443 9.29 10.74 4.70
C ASP A 443 8.81 10.67 3.24
N MET A 444 8.51 11.83 2.62
CA MET A 444 8.16 11.90 1.19
C MET A 444 9.22 11.23 0.31
N VAL A 445 10.48 11.55 0.55
CA VAL A 445 11.58 10.99 -0.25
C VAL A 445 11.70 9.48 -0.07
N THR A 446 11.55 9.01 1.16
CA THR A 446 11.55 7.57 1.46
C THR A 446 10.37 6.86 0.80
N ILE A 447 9.18 7.45 0.82
CA ILE A 447 7.99 6.89 0.18
C ILE A 447 8.17 6.82 -1.35
N ASP A 448 8.67 7.90 -1.96
CA ASP A 448 8.95 7.94 -3.40
C ASP A 448 10.05 6.93 -3.78
N TYR A 449 11.08 6.79 -2.97
CA TYR A 449 12.14 5.81 -3.15
C TYR A 449 11.59 4.37 -3.10
N LEU A 450 10.76 4.04 -2.10
CA LEU A 450 10.13 2.73 -1.97
C LEU A 450 9.18 2.44 -3.14
N TYR A 451 8.50 3.46 -3.66
CA TYR A 451 7.69 3.32 -4.87
C TYR A 451 8.55 2.95 -6.08
N CYS A 452 9.68 3.63 -6.29
CA CYS A 452 10.60 3.34 -7.40
C CYS A 452 11.23 1.94 -7.28
N ALA A 453 11.53 1.50 -6.05
CA ALA A 453 12.11 0.18 -5.78
C ALA A 453 11.11 -0.96 -5.99
N ASN A 454 9.84 -0.74 -5.65
CA ASN A 454 8.79 -1.77 -5.61
C ASN A 454 7.74 -1.61 -6.71
N TRP A 455 8.05 -0.86 -7.76
CA TRP A 455 7.09 -0.58 -8.81
C TRP A 455 6.47 -1.85 -9.40
N SER A 456 5.18 -1.81 -9.54
CA SER A 456 4.40 -2.77 -10.34
C SER A 456 3.20 -2.05 -10.95
N LEU A 457 2.70 -2.55 -12.09
CA LEU A 457 1.50 -1.99 -12.71
C LEU A 457 0.30 -2.03 -11.77
N TRP A 458 0.23 -3.06 -10.92
CA TRP A 458 -0.81 -3.17 -9.90
C TRP A 458 -0.68 -2.10 -8.80
N LEU A 459 0.53 -1.73 -8.44
CA LEU A 459 0.76 -0.62 -7.50
C LEU A 459 0.24 0.69 -8.07
N ASP A 460 0.48 0.97 -9.36
CA ASP A 460 -0.07 2.14 -10.03
C ASP A 460 -1.60 2.11 -10.04
N ALA A 461 -2.21 0.99 -10.40
CA ALA A 461 -3.66 0.83 -10.37
C ALA A 461 -4.24 1.08 -8.97
N LYS A 462 -3.62 0.54 -7.90
CA LYS A 462 -4.03 0.79 -6.51
C LYS A 462 -3.97 2.28 -6.14
N ILE A 463 -2.90 2.96 -6.53
CA ILE A 463 -2.72 4.39 -6.26
C ILE A 463 -3.80 5.21 -6.99
N LEU A 464 -4.08 4.91 -8.26
CA LEU A 464 -5.14 5.58 -9.02
C LEU A 464 -6.51 5.38 -8.38
N VAL A 465 -6.86 4.15 -8.00
CA VAL A 465 -8.14 3.87 -7.31
C VAL A 465 -8.24 4.66 -6.00
N ARG A 466 -7.16 4.76 -5.23
CA ARG A 466 -7.11 5.53 -3.97
C ARG A 466 -7.12 7.05 -4.20
N THR A 467 -6.66 7.52 -5.35
CA THR A 467 -6.67 8.94 -5.69
C THR A 467 -8.10 9.47 -5.85
N VAL A 468 -9.02 8.67 -6.40
CA VAL A 468 -10.42 9.10 -6.63
C VAL A 468 -11.11 9.54 -5.33
N PRO A 469 -11.23 8.71 -4.28
CA PRO A 469 -11.83 9.13 -3.02
C PRO A 469 -11.06 10.26 -2.34
N TYR A 470 -9.73 10.30 -2.46
CA TYR A 470 -8.91 11.38 -1.93
C TYR A 470 -9.26 12.74 -2.55
N VAL A 471 -9.41 12.81 -3.88
CA VAL A 471 -9.81 14.04 -4.59
C VAL A 471 -11.26 14.43 -4.26
N LEU A 472 -12.17 13.44 -4.18
CA LEU A 472 -13.59 13.67 -3.88
C LEU A 472 -13.82 14.04 -2.40
N SER A 473 -13.07 13.47 -1.47
CA SER A 473 -13.21 13.72 -0.03
C SER A 473 -12.55 15.01 0.44
N ARG A 474 -11.77 15.67 -0.40
CA ARG A 474 -11.10 16.94 -0.10
C ARG A 474 -12.14 18.08 0.03
N ARG A 475 -12.93 17.99 1.13
CA ARG A 475 -13.84 19.07 1.55
C ARG A 475 -13.00 20.25 2.05
N SER A 476 -13.41 21.43 1.66
CA SER A 476 -12.87 22.73 2.05
C SER A 476 -12.56 22.77 3.56
N GLY A 477 -11.33 23.06 3.92
CA GLY A 477 -11.02 23.62 5.24
C GLY A 477 -10.27 22.79 6.24
N GLU A 478 -9.87 21.55 6.00
CA GLU A 478 -8.95 20.87 6.91
C GLU A 478 -7.47 21.17 6.60
N HIS A 479 -7.14 22.43 6.46
CA HIS A 479 -5.85 22.96 6.86
C HIS A 479 -5.92 23.30 8.35
N ARG A 480 -6.14 22.32 9.22
CA ARG A 480 -5.77 22.48 10.62
C ARG A 480 -4.25 22.47 10.64
N THR A 481 -3.73 23.66 10.80
CA THR A 481 -2.33 23.94 11.12
C THR A 481 -1.89 23.07 12.28
N GLY A 482 -1.25 21.95 11.98
CA GLY A 482 -0.40 21.29 12.93
C GLY A 482 0.79 22.22 13.18
N ARG A 483 0.73 23.00 14.26
CA ARG A 483 1.91 23.69 14.78
C ARG A 483 3.01 22.65 14.95
N TRP A 484 4.07 22.81 14.20
CA TRP A 484 5.32 22.11 14.43
C TRP A 484 5.82 22.49 15.82
N PRO A 485 6.18 21.53 16.69
CA PRO A 485 6.96 21.88 17.87
C PRO A 485 8.29 22.43 17.34
N ALA A 486 8.56 23.70 17.71
CA ALA A 486 9.86 24.30 17.46
C ALA A 486 10.92 23.38 18.06
N SER A 487 11.88 22.96 17.23
CA SER A 487 13.08 22.27 17.66
C SER A 487 13.78 23.13 18.71
N ARG A 488 13.87 22.64 19.93
CA ARG A 488 14.90 23.00 20.90
C ARG A 488 15.98 21.94 20.91
#